data_efc3da12beceb2d94428dc1748af554a
#
_entry.id   efc3da12beceb2d94428dc1748af554a
#
_cell.length_a   1.000
_cell.length_b   1.000
_cell.length_c   1.000
_cell.angle_alpha   90.00
_cell.angle_beta   90.00
_cell.angle_gamma   90.00
#
_symmetry.space_group_name_H-M   'P 1'
#
loop_
_entity.id
_entity.type
_entity.pdbx_description
1 polymer ?
#
loop_
_entity_poly.entity_id
_entity_poly.type
_entity_poly.pdbx_seq_one_letter_code
_entity_poly.pdbx_strand_id
1 'polypeptide(L)'
;MSNLHTLSVDEIVSGLAKKEFSSLELTNCLLERIQSHDKNINSFITLTADIAQENAKLADSLRANGDNRPLLGVPVAHKDNMCTKGVLTTAGSKILYNFKSPYDATLVENIANAGFINLGKLNMDEFAMGSDNEKSYYGAVHNPWDLQRVPGGSSGGSAAAVAAGFVPVATGSDTGGSI
;
A
#
# COMPACT_ATOMS: atom_id res chain seq x y z
N MET A 1 -10.21 -20.87 -0.36
CA MET A 1 -10.06 -19.41 -0.53
C MET A 1 -9.14 -19.20 -1.71
N SER A 2 -9.53 -18.40 -2.67
CA SER A 2 -8.71 -18.12 -3.85
C SER A 2 -7.43 -17.36 -3.42
N ASN A 3 -6.27 -17.78 -3.95
CA ASN A 3 -4.97 -17.16 -3.64
C ASN A 3 -4.82 -15.78 -4.35
N LEU A 4 -5.79 -14.87 -4.18
CA LEU A 4 -5.80 -13.57 -4.86
C LEU A 4 -4.57 -12.71 -4.56
N HIS A 5 -3.92 -12.94 -3.40
CA HIS A 5 -2.71 -12.23 -2.98
C HIS A 5 -1.44 -12.62 -3.76
N THR A 6 -1.49 -13.65 -4.59
CA THR A 6 -0.35 -14.10 -5.42
C THR A 6 -0.43 -13.61 -6.86
N LEU A 7 -1.54 -12.96 -7.22
CA LEU A 7 -1.77 -12.49 -8.58
C LEU A 7 -0.85 -11.30 -8.92
N SER A 8 -0.30 -11.33 -10.12
CA SER A 8 0.36 -10.16 -10.72
C SER A 8 -0.65 -9.06 -11.04
N VAL A 9 -0.17 -7.84 -11.29
CA VAL A 9 -1.05 -6.71 -11.67
C VAL A 9 -1.84 -7.04 -12.94
N ASP A 10 -1.22 -7.67 -13.93
CA ASP A 10 -1.89 -8.04 -15.18
C ASP A 10 -3.00 -9.08 -14.95
N GLU A 11 -2.76 -10.06 -14.09
CA GLU A 11 -3.77 -11.05 -13.71
C GLU A 11 -4.94 -10.41 -12.95
N ILE A 12 -4.63 -9.45 -12.03
CA ILE A 12 -5.66 -8.69 -11.31
C ILE A 12 -6.51 -7.88 -12.30
N VAL A 13 -5.89 -7.11 -13.19
CA VAL A 13 -6.60 -6.32 -14.21
C VAL A 13 -7.49 -7.20 -15.08
N SER A 14 -6.95 -8.33 -15.53
CA SER A 14 -7.70 -9.32 -16.34
C SER A 14 -8.88 -9.91 -15.56
N GLY A 15 -8.65 -10.35 -14.31
CA GLY A 15 -9.67 -10.95 -13.46
C GLY A 15 -10.82 -10.00 -13.13
N LEU A 16 -10.49 -8.74 -12.77
CA LEU A 16 -11.47 -7.68 -12.53
C LEU A 16 -12.30 -7.37 -13.81
N ALA A 17 -11.64 -7.29 -14.97
CA ALA A 17 -12.33 -7.04 -16.24
C ALA A 17 -13.28 -8.19 -16.63
N LYS A 18 -12.87 -9.45 -16.38
CA LYS A 18 -13.67 -10.65 -16.64
C LYS A 18 -14.69 -10.94 -15.54
N LYS A 19 -14.70 -10.18 -14.44
CA LYS A 19 -15.55 -10.40 -13.27
C LYS A 19 -15.30 -11.78 -12.60
N GLU A 20 -14.08 -12.28 -12.64
CA GLU A 20 -13.69 -13.52 -11.95
C GLU A 20 -13.68 -13.32 -10.42
N PHE A 21 -13.42 -12.10 -9.98
CA PHE A 21 -13.56 -11.61 -8.61
C PHE A 21 -13.84 -10.10 -8.64
N SER A 22 -14.34 -9.56 -7.54
CA SER A 22 -14.58 -8.13 -7.35
C SER A 22 -13.36 -7.44 -6.72
N SER A 23 -13.31 -6.11 -6.88
CA SER A 23 -12.33 -5.28 -6.17
C SER A 23 -12.47 -5.40 -4.65
N LEU A 24 -13.71 -5.52 -4.16
CA LEU A 24 -13.98 -5.72 -2.73
C LEU A 24 -13.44 -7.06 -2.23
N GLU A 25 -13.63 -8.17 -2.97
CA GLU A 25 -13.09 -9.48 -2.58
C GLU A 25 -11.57 -9.48 -2.54
N LEU A 26 -10.92 -8.88 -3.54
CA LEU A 26 -9.47 -8.71 -3.57
C LEU A 26 -8.98 -7.86 -2.39
N THR A 27 -9.62 -6.71 -2.15
CA THR A 27 -9.27 -5.80 -1.05
C THR A 27 -9.39 -6.51 0.30
N ASN A 28 -10.47 -7.23 0.55
CA ASN A 28 -10.67 -7.99 1.78
C ASN A 28 -9.61 -9.09 1.97
N CYS A 29 -9.30 -9.84 0.92
CA CYS A 29 -8.27 -10.87 0.95
C CYS A 29 -6.90 -10.29 1.36
N LEU A 30 -6.53 -9.12 0.80
CA LEU A 30 -5.26 -8.47 1.15
C LEU A 30 -5.28 -7.88 2.56
N LEU A 31 -6.36 -7.26 3.00
CA LEU A 31 -6.51 -6.73 4.36
C LEU A 31 -6.42 -7.84 5.41
N GLU A 32 -7.09 -8.98 5.20
CA GLU A 32 -7.00 -10.15 6.07
C GLU A 32 -5.56 -10.68 6.15
N ARG A 33 -4.86 -10.73 5.03
CA ARG A 33 -3.47 -11.15 4.98
C ARG A 33 -2.55 -10.19 5.73
N ILE A 34 -2.72 -8.87 5.56
CA ILE A 34 -1.98 -7.84 6.31
C ILE A 34 -2.21 -8.02 7.82
N GLN A 35 -3.47 -8.12 8.25
CA GLN A 35 -3.81 -8.31 9.68
C GLN A 35 -3.18 -9.56 10.28
N SER A 36 -3.09 -10.63 9.49
CA SER A 36 -2.56 -11.92 9.96
C SER A 36 -1.03 -11.96 10.04
N HIS A 37 -0.32 -11.23 9.18
CA HIS A 37 1.12 -11.43 8.98
C HIS A 37 1.97 -10.18 9.21
N ASP A 38 1.44 -8.94 9.02
CA ASP A 38 2.25 -7.74 9.07
C ASP A 38 2.83 -7.44 10.46
N LYS A 39 2.26 -7.99 11.53
CA LYS A 39 2.82 -7.86 12.88
C LYS A 39 4.28 -8.31 12.98
N ASN A 40 4.70 -9.28 12.17
CA ASN A 40 6.08 -9.80 12.16
C ASN A 40 6.98 -9.06 11.16
N ILE A 41 6.40 -8.33 10.22
CA ILE A 41 7.10 -7.63 9.16
C ILE A 41 7.18 -6.14 9.45
N ASN A 42 6.12 -5.56 10.01
CA ASN A 42 5.99 -4.14 10.36
C ASN A 42 6.08 -3.21 9.14
N SER A 43 5.49 -3.64 8.02
CA SER A 43 5.54 -2.88 6.76
C SER A 43 4.54 -1.73 6.69
N PHE A 44 3.44 -1.76 7.48
CA PHE A 44 2.45 -0.68 7.53
C PHE A 44 2.59 0.16 8.81
N ILE A 45 2.50 1.50 8.67
CA ILE A 45 2.31 2.44 9.78
C ILE A 45 0.82 2.67 10.02
N THR A 46 0.06 2.83 8.93
CA THR A 46 -1.38 3.12 8.99
C THR A 46 -2.12 2.28 7.98
N LEU A 47 -3.12 1.53 8.43
CA LEU A 47 -4.09 0.87 7.54
C LEU A 47 -5.33 1.74 7.41
N THR A 48 -5.86 1.84 6.19
CA THR A 48 -7.09 2.58 5.86
C THR A 48 -8.21 1.61 5.45
N ALA A 49 -8.40 0.54 6.22
CA ALA A 49 -9.25 -0.60 5.86
C ALA A 49 -10.69 -0.19 5.47
N ASP A 50 -11.36 0.61 6.30
CA ASP A 50 -12.74 1.03 6.04
C ASP A 50 -12.84 1.85 4.74
N ILE A 51 -11.92 2.82 4.57
CA ILE A 51 -11.85 3.66 3.36
C ILE A 51 -11.55 2.80 2.13
N ALA A 52 -10.65 1.85 2.25
CA ALA A 52 -10.29 0.94 1.16
C ALA A 52 -11.48 0.08 0.73
N GLN A 53 -12.24 -0.46 1.69
CA GLN A 53 -13.43 -1.25 1.40
C GLN A 53 -14.55 -0.43 0.75
N GLU A 54 -14.76 0.81 1.19
CA GLU A 54 -15.73 1.74 0.57
C GLU A 54 -15.33 2.06 -0.87
N ASN A 55 -14.05 2.38 -1.10
CA ASN A 55 -13.55 2.66 -2.44
C ASN A 55 -13.57 1.42 -3.35
N ALA A 56 -13.37 0.22 -2.80
CA ALA A 56 -13.48 -1.03 -3.55
C ALA A 56 -14.91 -1.28 -4.02
N LYS A 57 -15.91 -1.07 -3.15
CA LYS A 57 -17.34 -1.14 -3.52
C LYS A 57 -17.70 -0.12 -4.60
N LEU A 58 -17.16 1.10 -4.47
CA LEU A 58 -17.37 2.15 -5.47
C LEU A 58 -16.74 1.76 -6.81
N ALA A 59 -15.53 1.20 -6.83
CA ALA A 59 -14.87 0.74 -8.04
C ALA A 59 -15.68 -0.37 -8.74
N ASP A 60 -16.21 -1.33 -7.99
CA ASP A 60 -17.08 -2.38 -8.53
C ASP A 60 -18.35 -1.80 -9.16
N SER A 61 -18.97 -0.82 -8.49
CA SER A 61 -20.15 -0.10 -9.01
C SER A 61 -19.82 0.68 -10.28
N LEU A 62 -18.72 1.42 -10.30
CA LEU A 62 -18.27 2.18 -11.47
C LEU A 62 -18.01 1.26 -12.66
N ARG A 63 -17.35 0.12 -12.44
CA ARG A 63 -17.12 -0.90 -13.48
C ARG A 63 -18.43 -1.48 -14.01
N ALA A 64 -19.39 -1.75 -13.15
CA ALA A 64 -20.71 -2.23 -13.54
C ALA A 64 -21.46 -1.21 -14.41
N ASN A 65 -21.22 0.08 -14.20
CA ASN A 65 -21.80 1.19 -14.98
C ASN A 65 -20.98 1.59 -16.22
N GLY A 66 -19.97 0.80 -16.58
CA GLY A 66 -19.23 0.97 -17.83
C GLY A 66 -17.93 1.77 -17.73
N ASP A 67 -17.44 2.06 -16.53
CA ASP A 67 -16.10 2.61 -16.36
C ASP A 67 -15.06 1.52 -16.71
N ASN A 68 -14.28 1.80 -17.74
CA ASN A 68 -13.34 0.84 -18.32
C ASN A 68 -11.87 1.16 -18.03
N ARG A 69 -11.59 2.02 -17.03
CA ARG A 69 -10.21 2.26 -16.61
C ARG A 69 -9.54 0.94 -16.23
N PRO A 70 -8.38 0.61 -16.84
CA PRO A 70 -7.77 -0.72 -16.62
C PRO A 70 -7.36 -0.95 -15.17
N LEU A 71 -6.94 0.10 -14.46
CA LEU A 71 -6.45 0.00 -13.08
C LEU A 71 -7.52 0.28 -12.02
N LEU A 72 -8.80 0.45 -12.45
CA LEU A 72 -9.91 0.67 -11.53
C LEU A 72 -10.07 -0.51 -10.57
N GLY A 73 -9.94 -0.25 -9.27
CA GLY A 73 -10.11 -1.27 -8.25
C GLY A 73 -8.85 -2.08 -7.91
N VAL A 74 -7.70 -1.76 -8.50
CA VAL A 74 -6.41 -2.40 -8.16
C VAL A 74 -5.89 -1.82 -6.84
N PRO A 75 -5.54 -2.65 -5.83
CA PRO A 75 -5.00 -2.16 -4.57
C PRO A 75 -3.57 -1.61 -4.69
N VAL A 76 -3.28 -0.58 -3.91
CA VAL A 76 -1.96 0.06 -3.78
C VAL A 76 -1.73 0.46 -2.33
N ALA A 77 -0.48 0.65 -1.91
CA ALA A 77 -0.16 1.35 -0.67
C ALA A 77 0.95 2.40 -0.91
N HIS A 78 0.92 3.46 -0.13
CA HIS A 78 1.83 4.58 -0.31
C HIS A 78 2.91 4.63 0.75
N LYS A 79 4.18 4.82 0.36
CA LYS A 79 5.25 5.18 1.30
C LYS A 79 4.80 6.37 2.15
N ASP A 80 5.11 6.36 3.44
CA ASP A 80 4.51 7.30 4.40
C ASP A 80 5.02 8.74 4.30
N ASN A 81 5.88 9.06 3.35
CA ASN A 81 6.22 10.44 2.98
C ASN A 81 5.33 11.00 1.86
N MET A 82 4.44 10.19 1.26
CA MET A 82 3.47 10.67 0.26
C MET A 82 2.25 11.24 0.97
N CYS A 83 2.07 12.57 0.91
CA CYS A 83 0.89 13.24 1.47
C CYS A 83 -0.39 12.62 0.92
N THR A 84 -1.25 12.15 1.82
CA THR A 84 -2.54 11.54 1.49
C THR A 84 -3.62 12.23 2.31
N LYS A 85 -4.51 12.93 1.63
CA LYS A 85 -5.53 13.80 2.26
C LYS A 85 -6.36 13.07 3.31
N GLY A 86 -6.40 13.64 4.51
CA GLY A 86 -7.16 13.10 5.63
C GLY A 86 -6.54 11.87 6.31
N VAL A 87 -5.44 11.35 5.78
CA VAL A 87 -4.71 10.19 6.33
C VAL A 87 -3.44 10.66 7.03
N LEU A 88 -3.04 9.97 8.10
CA LEU A 88 -1.77 10.19 8.75
C LEU A 88 -0.62 10.06 7.74
N THR A 89 0.30 11.02 7.74
CA THR A 89 1.48 11.06 6.89
C THR A 89 2.66 11.48 7.74
N THR A 90 3.36 10.50 8.30
CA THR A 90 4.30 10.74 9.40
C THR A 90 5.76 10.77 8.96
N ALA A 91 6.07 10.35 7.75
CA ALA A 91 7.44 10.16 7.26
C ALA A 91 8.29 9.29 8.21
N GLY A 92 7.68 8.30 8.88
CA GLY A 92 8.34 7.44 9.85
C GLY A 92 8.80 8.15 11.14
N SER A 93 8.32 9.38 11.39
CA SER A 93 8.80 10.25 12.47
C SER A 93 7.77 10.51 13.56
N LYS A 94 8.24 10.56 14.81
CA LYS A 94 7.45 11.03 15.95
C LYS A 94 7.04 12.50 15.82
N ILE A 95 7.82 13.30 15.13
CA ILE A 95 7.54 14.74 14.95
C ILE A 95 6.21 14.95 14.23
N LEU A 96 5.88 14.04 13.28
CA LEU A 96 4.66 14.10 12.47
C LEU A 96 3.62 13.04 12.88
N TYR A 97 3.73 12.41 14.04
CA TYR A 97 2.90 11.25 14.44
C TYR A 97 1.39 11.51 14.40
N ASN A 98 0.96 12.76 14.48
CA ASN A 98 -0.45 13.19 14.44
C ASN A 98 -0.80 14.05 13.21
N PHE A 99 0.12 14.17 12.25
CA PHE A 99 -0.09 14.99 11.06
C PHE A 99 -1.00 14.25 10.08
N LYS A 100 -2.19 14.79 9.86
CA LYS A 100 -3.09 14.41 8.77
C LYS A 100 -2.96 15.43 7.65
N SER A 101 -2.53 14.96 6.48
CA SER A 101 -2.33 15.86 5.34
C SER A 101 -3.65 16.52 4.90
N PRO A 102 -3.69 17.85 4.70
CA PRO A 102 -4.86 18.54 4.17
C PRO A 102 -5.02 18.40 2.64
N TYR A 103 -4.04 17.81 1.95
CA TYR A 103 -4.01 17.64 0.50
C TYR A 103 -3.37 16.29 0.11
N ASP A 104 -3.60 15.87 -1.12
CA ASP A 104 -2.88 14.76 -1.74
C ASP A 104 -1.63 15.26 -2.48
N ALA A 105 -0.55 14.50 -2.41
CA ALA A 105 0.57 14.69 -3.32
C ALA A 105 0.12 14.38 -4.77
N THR A 106 0.69 15.07 -5.75
CA THR A 106 0.36 14.86 -7.18
C THR A 106 0.43 13.39 -7.60
N LEU A 107 1.41 12.63 -7.06
CA LEU A 107 1.51 11.19 -7.30
C LEU A 107 0.26 10.45 -6.77
N VAL A 108 -0.20 10.78 -5.57
CA VAL A 108 -1.38 10.15 -4.93
C VAL A 108 -2.65 10.47 -5.72
N GLU A 109 -2.82 11.74 -6.14
CA GLU A 109 -3.92 12.15 -7.01
C GLU A 109 -3.93 11.39 -8.34
N ASN A 110 -2.78 11.27 -9.01
CA ASN A 110 -2.67 10.57 -10.28
C ASN A 110 -3.01 9.08 -10.15
N ILE A 111 -2.55 8.43 -9.08
CA ILE A 111 -2.84 7.03 -8.78
C ILE A 111 -4.34 6.84 -8.47
N ALA A 112 -4.93 7.72 -7.66
CA ALA A 112 -6.35 7.69 -7.36
C ALA A 112 -7.20 7.92 -8.63
N ASN A 113 -6.83 8.86 -9.49
CA ASN A 113 -7.50 9.13 -10.76
C ASN A 113 -7.41 7.96 -11.74
N ALA A 114 -6.33 7.18 -11.70
CA ALA A 114 -6.21 5.93 -12.45
C ALA A 114 -7.14 4.81 -11.93
N GLY A 115 -7.71 5.00 -10.73
CA GLY A 115 -8.68 4.09 -10.13
C GLY A 115 -8.13 3.12 -9.10
N PHE A 116 -6.89 3.28 -8.67
CA PHE A 116 -6.30 2.46 -7.60
C PHE A 116 -6.99 2.68 -6.25
N ILE A 117 -6.91 1.67 -5.40
CA ILE A 117 -7.44 1.68 -4.03
C ILE A 117 -6.30 1.68 -3.03
N ASN A 118 -6.17 2.77 -2.28
CA ASN A 118 -5.15 2.88 -1.24
C ASN A 118 -5.52 2.04 -0.02
N LEU A 119 -4.67 1.06 0.35
CA LEU A 119 -4.82 0.24 1.56
C LEU A 119 -4.19 0.88 2.80
N GLY A 120 -3.29 1.86 2.62
CA GLY A 120 -2.64 2.51 3.75
C GLY A 120 -1.28 3.11 3.46
N LYS A 121 -0.55 3.37 4.54
CA LYS A 121 0.75 4.04 4.55
C LYS A 121 1.84 3.08 5.02
N LEU A 122 2.90 2.99 4.23
CA LEU A 122 3.99 2.03 4.39
C LEU A 122 5.16 2.63 5.16
N ASN A 123 5.71 1.81 6.04
CA ASN A 123 6.82 2.16 6.91
C ASN A 123 8.09 2.50 6.10
N MET A 124 8.91 3.36 6.68
CA MET A 124 10.09 3.91 6.03
C MET A 124 11.11 4.39 7.05
N ASP A 125 12.37 4.53 6.67
CA ASP A 125 13.32 5.27 7.49
C ASP A 125 12.85 6.70 7.71
N GLU A 126 13.08 7.23 8.93
CA GLU A 126 12.63 8.56 9.32
C GLU A 126 13.10 9.62 8.32
N PHE A 127 12.14 10.40 7.79
CA PHE A 127 12.36 11.43 6.75
C PHE A 127 13.09 10.93 5.49
N ALA A 128 12.98 9.65 5.17
CA ALA A 128 13.67 8.99 4.08
C ALA A 128 15.22 9.03 4.18
N MET A 129 15.74 9.15 5.41
CA MET A 129 17.16 9.25 5.70
C MET A 129 17.69 7.95 6.29
N GLY A 130 17.87 6.96 5.42
CA GLY A 130 18.35 5.62 5.76
C GLY A 130 18.35 4.69 4.54
N SER A 131 18.90 3.48 4.73
CA SER A 131 19.04 2.48 3.66
C SER A 131 18.68 1.05 4.11
N ASP A 132 18.14 0.90 5.32
CA ASP A 132 17.88 -0.38 5.96
C ASP A 132 16.48 -0.50 6.59
N ASN A 133 15.78 0.62 6.75
CA ASN A 133 14.49 0.77 7.43
C ASN A 133 14.52 0.38 8.92
N GLU A 134 15.64 0.57 9.58
CA GLU A 134 15.76 0.42 11.03
C GLU A 134 15.45 1.70 11.80
N LYS A 135 15.45 2.86 11.13
CA LYS A 135 15.33 4.20 11.74
C LYS A 135 13.92 4.79 11.67
N SER A 136 12.92 3.97 11.84
CA SER A 136 11.53 4.42 11.95
C SER A 136 11.13 4.58 13.41
N TYR A 137 10.36 5.64 13.72
CA TYR A 137 9.72 5.77 15.04
C TYR A 137 8.77 4.59 15.34
N TYR A 138 8.22 3.98 14.29
CA TYR A 138 7.29 2.85 14.38
C TYR A 138 7.98 1.48 14.47
N GLY A 139 9.30 1.47 14.57
CA GLY A 139 10.13 0.26 14.63
C GLY A 139 10.66 -0.17 13.26
N ALA A 140 11.61 -1.10 13.30
CA ALA A 140 12.24 -1.64 12.12
C ALA A 140 11.26 -2.46 11.25
N VAL A 141 11.49 -2.44 9.95
CA VAL A 141 10.82 -3.35 9.01
C VAL A 141 11.67 -4.59 8.80
N HIS A 142 11.05 -5.75 8.78
CA HIS A 142 11.72 -7.02 8.56
C HIS A 142 11.54 -7.52 7.13
N ASN A 143 12.57 -8.18 6.60
CA ASN A 143 12.50 -8.78 5.29
C ASN A 143 11.60 -10.03 5.32
N PRO A 144 10.54 -10.12 4.49
CA PRO A 144 9.62 -11.27 4.50
C PRO A 144 10.28 -12.61 4.15
N TRP A 145 11.41 -12.61 3.42
CA TRP A 145 12.15 -13.81 3.07
C TRP A 145 13.04 -14.33 4.19
N ASP A 146 13.49 -13.43 5.07
CA ASP A 146 14.28 -13.75 6.26
C ASP A 146 14.11 -12.65 7.28
N LEU A 147 13.31 -12.90 8.32
CA LEU A 147 12.94 -11.90 9.33
C LEU A 147 14.13 -11.36 10.16
N GLN A 148 15.31 -11.97 10.02
CA GLN A 148 16.55 -11.47 10.66
C GLN A 148 17.34 -10.53 9.75
N ARG A 149 16.84 -10.23 8.55
CA ARG A 149 17.47 -9.34 7.59
C ARG A 149 16.64 -8.08 7.38
N VAL A 150 17.32 -7.03 6.97
CA VAL A 150 16.70 -5.77 6.55
C VAL A 150 16.07 -5.91 5.17
N PRO A 151 14.98 -5.18 4.88
CA PRO A 151 14.35 -5.19 3.55
C PRO A 151 15.04 -4.24 2.57
N GLY A 152 16.01 -3.45 3.04
CA GLY A 152 16.49 -2.25 2.39
C GLY A 152 15.69 -1.02 2.82
N GLY A 153 16.08 0.15 2.37
CA GLY A 153 15.46 1.43 2.73
C GLY A 153 15.97 2.60 1.85
N SER A 154 15.35 3.70 2.00
CA SER A 154 14.32 4.08 2.98
C SER A 154 12.90 3.61 2.66
N SER A 155 12.64 2.96 1.51
CA SER A 155 11.33 2.43 1.12
C SER A 155 11.13 0.95 1.56
N GLY A 156 11.70 0.55 2.70
CA GLY A 156 11.70 -0.84 3.16
C GLY A 156 10.31 -1.42 3.39
N GLY A 157 9.38 -0.65 3.96
CA GLY A 157 7.99 -1.07 4.10
C GLY A 157 7.32 -1.33 2.75
N SER A 158 7.65 -0.54 1.72
CA SER A 158 7.12 -0.73 0.36
C SER A 158 7.63 -2.03 -0.25
N ALA A 159 8.94 -2.28 -0.16
CA ALA A 159 9.55 -3.51 -0.65
C ALA A 159 9.00 -4.74 0.10
N ALA A 160 8.92 -4.67 1.43
CA ALA A 160 8.42 -5.75 2.26
C ALA A 160 6.93 -6.05 2.02
N ALA A 161 6.09 -5.02 1.87
CA ALA A 161 4.66 -5.21 1.62
C ALA A 161 4.38 -5.92 0.29
N VAL A 162 5.12 -5.55 -0.77
CA VAL A 162 5.00 -6.23 -2.08
C VAL A 162 5.54 -7.65 -2.00
N ALA A 163 6.73 -7.85 -1.41
CA ALA A 163 7.33 -9.17 -1.28
C ALA A 163 6.49 -10.14 -0.43
N ALA A 164 5.76 -9.63 0.58
CA ALA A 164 4.86 -10.42 1.41
C ALA A 164 3.51 -10.70 0.74
N GLY A 165 3.23 -10.13 -0.43
CA GLY A 165 1.92 -10.22 -1.09
C GLY A 165 0.82 -9.49 -0.32
N PHE A 166 1.13 -8.40 0.36
CA PHE A 166 0.16 -7.54 1.03
C PHE A 166 -0.49 -6.55 0.08
N VAL A 167 0.24 -6.13 -0.92
CA VAL A 167 -0.23 -5.29 -2.01
C VAL A 167 0.48 -5.69 -3.30
N PRO A 168 -0.19 -5.60 -4.46
CA PRO A 168 0.46 -5.85 -5.75
C PRO A 168 1.35 -4.70 -6.20
N VAL A 169 1.11 -3.49 -5.69
CA VAL A 169 1.82 -2.25 -6.05
C VAL A 169 2.05 -1.40 -4.81
N ALA A 170 3.21 -0.82 -4.70
CA ALA A 170 3.54 0.17 -3.67
C ALA A 170 4.28 1.36 -4.28
N THR A 171 4.14 2.54 -3.68
CA THR A 171 4.96 3.69 -4.04
C THR A 171 6.23 3.72 -3.19
N GLY A 172 7.31 4.18 -3.77
CA GLY A 172 8.56 4.47 -3.09
C GLY A 172 9.06 5.87 -3.43
N SER A 173 10.14 6.30 -2.82
CA SER A 173 10.88 7.50 -3.19
C SER A 173 12.37 7.20 -3.16
N ASP A 174 13.10 7.69 -4.15
CA ASP A 174 14.54 7.47 -4.30
C ASP A 174 15.26 8.78 -4.58
N THR A 175 16.31 9.07 -3.79
CA THR A 175 17.23 10.18 -4.02
C THR A 175 18.63 9.66 -4.25
N GLY A 176 19.01 8.55 -3.60
CA GLY A 176 20.35 7.96 -3.69
C GLY A 176 20.34 6.46 -3.41
N GLY A 177 19.30 5.73 -3.84
CA GLY A 177 19.16 4.28 -3.68
C GLY A 177 18.06 3.85 -2.69
N SER A 178 17.04 4.67 -2.45
CA SER A 178 15.97 4.38 -1.48
C SER A 178 14.78 3.56 -2.05
N ILE A 179 14.93 2.97 -3.24
CA ILE A 179 14.03 1.94 -3.81
C ILE A 179 14.81 0.66 -4.03
#